data_c276e3c50d9d0588720b4da24f7c18b6
#
_entry.id   c276e3c50d9d0588720b4da24f7c18b6
#
_cell.length_a   1.000
_cell.length_b   1.000
_cell.length_c   1.000
_cell.angle_alpha   90.00
_cell.angle_beta   90.00
_cell.angle_gamma   90.00
#
_symmetry.space_group_name_H-M   'P 1'
#
loop_
_entity.id
_entity.type
_entity.pdbx_description
1 polymer ?
#
loop_
_entity_poly.entity_id
_entity_poly.type
_entity_poly.pdbx_seq_one_letter_code
_entity_poly.pdbx_strand_id
1 'polypeptide(L)'
;ASGGGVFRGTPNDREVLVVHRPAYDDWSLPKGKVSSDEYLAVAAVREVAEGTGCRVRLFQHLSPTRYQVAGRPKIVHWWLAEALDEAPGDLDGEADVVEWWPVQRAIAQLSYHDDATTILQTMRARPRPPVLVVRHAKAMNRKQWQGDDADRRLTERGRRQAKALVPLFEAFGVGELASSTSTRCMRTLAPYAEHAGLEVRA
;
A
#
# COMPACT_ATOMS: atom_id res chain seq x y z
N ALA A 1 -0.64 -1.09 -12.86
CA ALA A 1 -1.73 -1.31 -11.91
C ALA A 1 -1.14 -1.76 -10.57
N SER A 2 -1.89 -1.59 -9.49
CA SER A 2 -1.54 -2.06 -8.15
C SER A 2 -2.78 -2.64 -7.47
N GLY A 3 -2.59 -3.63 -6.57
CA GLY A 3 -3.68 -4.26 -5.86
C GLY A 3 -3.21 -5.05 -4.64
N GLY A 4 -4.15 -5.68 -3.94
CA GLY A 4 -3.91 -6.40 -2.70
C GLY A 4 -4.34 -7.86 -2.74
N GLY A 5 -3.47 -8.76 -2.27
CA GLY A 5 -3.88 -10.03 -1.70
C GLY A 5 -4.33 -9.76 -0.27
N VAL A 6 -5.60 -9.37 -0.14
CA VAL A 6 -6.19 -8.97 1.16
C VAL A 6 -6.67 -10.20 1.88
N PHE A 7 -6.28 -10.35 3.12
CA PHE A 7 -6.67 -11.48 3.94
C PHE A 7 -7.25 -11.04 5.29
N ARG A 8 -8.03 -11.96 5.90
CA ARG A 8 -8.46 -11.93 7.30
C ARG A 8 -8.40 -13.33 7.90
N GLY A 9 -8.62 -13.44 9.19
CA GLY A 9 -8.63 -14.72 9.93
C GLY A 9 -7.25 -15.21 10.35
N THR A 10 -7.23 -16.38 10.97
CA THR A 10 -6.01 -17.05 11.45
C THR A 10 -5.33 -17.82 10.31
N PRO A 11 -4.07 -18.26 10.47
CA PRO A 11 -3.40 -19.07 9.44
C PRO A 11 -4.16 -20.33 8.99
N ASN A 12 -5.01 -20.90 9.87
CA ASN A 12 -5.78 -22.12 9.57
C ASN A 12 -7.15 -21.83 8.91
N ASP A 13 -7.73 -20.64 9.16
CA ASP A 13 -9.06 -20.20 8.68
C ASP A 13 -8.95 -18.92 7.87
N ARG A 14 -7.90 -18.83 7.06
CA ARG A 14 -7.66 -17.60 6.27
C ARG A 14 -8.64 -17.51 5.12
N GLU A 15 -9.24 -16.32 5.01
CA GLU A 15 -10.05 -15.92 3.88
C GLU A 15 -9.37 -14.81 3.12
N VAL A 16 -9.65 -14.72 1.83
CA VAL A 16 -9.19 -13.66 0.94
C VAL A 16 -10.37 -12.88 0.38
N LEU A 17 -10.19 -11.59 0.23
CA LEU A 17 -11.18 -10.69 -0.37
C LEU A 17 -11.14 -10.83 -1.88
N VAL A 18 -12.30 -11.09 -2.48
CA VAL A 18 -12.46 -11.23 -3.92
C VAL A 18 -13.59 -10.33 -4.42
N VAL A 19 -13.52 -9.93 -5.67
CA VAL A 19 -14.51 -9.08 -6.32
C VAL A 19 -15.05 -9.74 -7.57
N HIS A 20 -16.37 -9.64 -7.80
CA HIS A 20 -17.00 -9.93 -9.07
C HIS A 20 -17.14 -8.64 -9.89
N ARG A 21 -16.78 -8.71 -11.18
CA ARG A 21 -16.86 -7.57 -12.09
C ARG A 21 -17.82 -7.89 -13.22
N PRO A 22 -19.04 -7.34 -13.22
CA PRO A 22 -20.08 -7.71 -14.19
C PRO A 22 -19.69 -7.37 -15.63
N ALA A 23 -18.87 -6.35 -15.86
CA ALA A 23 -18.42 -5.99 -17.21
C ALA A 23 -17.56 -7.08 -17.89
N TYR A 24 -16.97 -7.98 -17.12
CA TYR A 24 -16.10 -9.07 -17.58
C TYR A 24 -16.64 -10.45 -17.20
N ASP A 25 -17.69 -10.50 -16.37
CA ASP A 25 -18.25 -11.72 -15.78
C ASP A 25 -17.15 -12.57 -15.14
N ASP A 26 -16.29 -11.93 -14.33
CA ASP A 26 -15.13 -12.55 -13.72
C ASP A 26 -15.02 -12.31 -12.21
N TRP A 27 -14.34 -13.26 -11.54
CA TRP A 27 -13.91 -13.14 -10.15
C TRP A 27 -12.41 -12.92 -10.10
N SER A 28 -11.98 -11.89 -9.39
CA SER A 28 -10.56 -11.52 -9.31
C SER A 28 -10.17 -10.94 -7.94
N LEU A 29 -8.87 -10.80 -7.71
CA LEU A 29 -8.36 -9.99 -6.60
C LEU A 29 -8.54 -8.49 -6.90
N PRO A 30 -8.83 -7.66 -5.87
CA PRO A 30 -9.02 -6.22 -6.04
C PRO A 30 -7.73 -5.54 -6.50
N LYS A 31 -7.83 -4.78 -7.60
CA LYS A 31 -6.70 -4.07 -8.25
C LYS A 31 -7.20 -3.00 -9.20
N GLY A 32 -6.40 -1.97 -9.40
CA GLY A 32 -6.74 -0.95 -10.39
C GLY A 32 -5.55 -0.15 -10.90
N LYS A 33 -5.80 1.00 -11.52
CA LYS A 33 -4.80 1.83 -12.20
C LYS A 33 -4.06 2.70 -11.17
N VAL A 34 -2.75 2.85 -11.36
CA VAL A 34 -1.93 3.80 -10.61
C VAL A 34 -2.05 5.17 -11.25
N SER A 35 -2.38 6.18 -10.48
CA SER A 35 -2.46 7.58 -10.94
C SER A 35 -1.06 8.17 -11.16
N SER A 36 -1.00 9.28 -11.88
CA SER A 36 0.26 10.02 -12.07
C SER A 36 0.81 10.46 -10.70
N ASP A 37 2.10 10.27 -10.50
CA ASP A 37 2.82 10.66 -9.27
C ASP A 37 2.36 9.96 -7.98
N GLU A 38 1.59 8.87 -8.09
CA GLU A 38 1.13 8.06 -6.97
C GLU A 38 2.10 6.91 -6.67
N TYR A 39 2.39 6.68 -5.39
CA TYR A 39 3.15 5.50 -4.97
C TYR A 39 2.35 4.22 -5.20
N LEU A 40 3.00 3.15 -5.67
CA LEU A 40 2.34 1.85 -5.91
C LEU A 40 1.61 1.31 -4.66
N ALA A 41 2.19 1.49 -3.47
CA ALA A 41 1.57 1.07 -2.22
C ALA A 41 0.30 1.88 -1.90
N VAL A 42 0.33 3.19 -2.15
CA VAL A 42 -0.83 4.08 -1.96
C VAL A 42 -1.94 3.72 -2.94
N ALA A 43 -1.58 3.51 -4.21
CA ALA A 43 -2.52 3.03 -5.23
C ALA A 43 -3.18 1.70 -4.83
N ALA A 44 -2.42 0.75 -4.26
CA ALA A 44 -2.98 -0.52 -3.82
C ALA A 44 -4.05 -0.34 -2.72
N VAL A 45 -3.77 0.51 -1.72
CA VAL A 45 -4.74 0.80 -0.64
C VAL A 45 -5.98 1.49 -1.19
N ARG A 46 -5.80 2.51 -2.04
CA ARG A 46 -6.90 3.25 -2.66
C ARG A 46 -7.79 2.34 -3.52
N GLU A 47 -7.19 1.58 -4.44
CA GLU A 47 -7.93 0.69 -5.36
C GLU A 47 -8.66 -0.44 -4.62
N VAL A 48 -8.08 -0.97 -3.54
CA VAL A 48 -8.79 -1.92 -2.69
C VAL A 48 -9.98 -1.24 -2.01
N ALA A 49 -9.79 -0.05 -1.43
CA ALA A 49 -10.87 0.67 -0.75
C ALA A 49 -12.00 1.08 -1.71
N GLU A 50 -11.66 1.61 -2.90
CA GLU A 50 -12.63 2.02 -3.93
C GLU A 50 -13.43 0.82 -4.46
N GLY A 51 -12.75 -0.27 -4.81
CA GLY A 51 -13.39 -1.45 -5.40
C GLY A 51 -14.07 -2.39 -4.40
N THR A 52 -13.83 -2.25 -3.08
CA THR A 52 -14.37 -3.19 -2.08
C THR A 52 -14.98 -2.52 -0.86
N GLY A 53 -14.78 -1.22 -0.68
CA GLY A 53 -15.14 -0.51 0.55
C GLY A 53 -14.33 -0.90 1.79
N CYS A 54 -13.35 -1.82 1.68
CA CYS A 54 -12.52 -2.27 2.79
C CYS A 54 -11.26 -1.41 2.92
N ARG A 55 -11.00 -0.91 4.14
CA ARG A 55 -9.70 -0.33 4.48
C ARG A 55 -8.70 -1.44 4.75
N VAL A 56 -7.46 -1.24 4.31
CA VAL A 56 -6.41 -2.25 4.45
C VAL A 56 -5.10 -1.65 4.94
N ARG A 57 -4.28 -2.49 5.57
CA ARG A 57 -2.89 -2.22 5.90
C ARG A 57 -1.99 -3.14 5.10
N LEU A 58 -0.95 -2.58 4.49
CA LEU A 58 0.02 -3.34 3.70
C LEU A 58 1.15 -3.88 4.57
N PHE A 59 1.68 -5.03 4.15
CA PHE A 59 2.89 -5.62 4.71
C PHE A 59 4.00 -5.61 3.67
N GLN A 60 4.16 -6.67 2.91
CA GLN A 60 5.24 -6.83 1.95
C GLN A 60 4.75 -6.83 0.52
N HIS A 61 5.61 -6.38 -0.38
CA HIS A 61 5.38 -6.51 -1.81
C HIS A 61 5.50 -7.98 -2.23
N LEU A 62 4.53 -8.46 -3.00
CA LEU A 62 4.51 -9.79 -3.62
C LEU A 62 5.07 -9.71 -5.04
N SER A 63 5.33 -10.85 -5.66
CA SER A 63 5.79 -10.87 -7.04
C SER A 63 4.72 -10.28 -7.96
N PRO A 64 5.09 -9.35 -8.85
CA PRO A 64 4.14 -8.75 -9.78
C PRO A 64 3.73 -9.76 -10.86
N THR A 65 2.49 -9.65 -11.32
CA THR A 65 2.01 -10.36 -12.51
C THR A 65 2.18 -9.53 -13.76
N ARG A 66 2.40 -10.20 -14.90
CA ARG A 66 2.63 -9.55 -16.20
C ARG A 66 1.84 -10.25 -17.27
N TYR A 67 1.01 -9.52 -17.99
CA TYR A 67 0.19 -10.04 -19.08
C TYR A 67 -0.10 -8.99 -20.15
N GLN A 68 -0.74 -9.37 -21.24
CA GLN A 68 -1.12 -8.48 -22.32
C GLN A 68 -2.61 -8.12 -22.22
N VAL A 69 -2.95 -6.86 -22.43
CA VAL A 69 -4.33 -6.39 -22.56
C VAL A 69 -4.42 -5.59 -23.85
N ALA A 70 -5.22 -6.05 -24.79
CA ALA A 70 -5.37 -5.42 -26.12
C ALA A 70 -3.99 -5.12 -26.78
N GLY A 71 -3.05 -6.09 -26.72
CA GLY A 71 -1.72 -5.97 -27.30
C GLY A 71 -0.75 -5.06 -26.51
N ARG A 72 -1.14 -4.54 -25.36
CA ARG A 72 -0.28 -3.68 -24.52
C ARG A 72 0.17 -4.43 -23.27
N PRO A 73 1.46 -4.37 -22.88
CA PRO A 73 1.93 -5.00 -21.66
C PRO A 73 1.30 -4.32 -20.43
N LYS A 74 0.76 -5.12 -19.53
CA LYS A 74 0.25 -4.69 -18.22
C LYS A 74 1.05 -5.38 -17.12
N ILE A 75 1.46 -4.60 -16.13
CA ILE A 75 2.08 -5.09 -14.89
C ILE A 75 1.14 -4.74 -13.75
N VAL A 76 0.86 -5.73 -12.90
CA VAL A 76 0.15 -5.52 -11.65
C VAL A 76 1.11 -5.77 -10.50
N HIS A 77 1.29 -4.78 -9.65
CA HIS A 77 2.05 -4.86 -8.41
C HIS A 77 1.12 -5.30 -7.29
N TRP A 78 1.48 -6.36 -6.60
CA TRP A 78 0.68 -6.97 -5.55
C TRP A 78 1.30 -6.76 -4.18
N TRP A 79 0.44 -6.58 -3.20
CA TRP A 79 0.81 -6.41 -1.80
C TRP A 79 0.09 -7.43 -0.93
N LEU A 80 0.81 -8.00 0.03
CA LEU A 80 0.17 -8.67 1.15
C LEU A 80 -0.52 -7.61 1.98
N ALA A 81 -1.82 -7.75 2.19
CA ALA A 81 -2.63 -6.78 2.89
C ALA A 81 -3.56 -7.44 3.90
N GLU A 82 -3.75 -6.80 5.03
CA GLU A 82 -4.72 -7.19 6.07
C GLU A 82 -5.89 -6.22 6.05
N ALA A 83 -7.10 -6.75 6.12
CA ALA A 83 -8.30 -5.95 6.29
C ALA A 83 -8.34 -5.32 7.69
N LEU A 84 -8.68 -4.04 7.73
CA LEU A 84 -8.91 -3.29 8.97
C LEU A 84 -10.40 -3.24 9.33
N ASP A 85 -11.27 -3.55 8.37
CA ASP A 85 -12.73 -3.61 8.53
C ASP A 85 -13.23 -5.04 8.28
N GLU A 86 -14.32 -5.42 8.94
CA GLU A 86 -14.88 -6.79 8.83
C GLU A 86 -15.79 -6.97 7.60
N ALA A 87 -16.45 -5.93 7.17
CA ALA A 87 -17.42 -5.97 6.07
C ALA A 87 -17.02 -5.04 4.91
N PRO A 88 -17.35 -5.42 3.67
CA PRO A 88 -17.28 -4.51 2.54
C PRO A 88 -18.16 -3.28 2.76
N GLY A 89 -17.65 -2.11 2.36
CA GLY A 89 -18.39 -0.86 2.37
C GLY A 89 -19.07 -0.57 1.03
N ASP A 90 -19.32 0.71 0.75
CA ASP A 90 -19.87 1.17 -0.51
C ASP A 90 -18.92 0.89 -1.67
N LEU A 91 -19.45 0.42 -2.79
CA LEU A 91 -18.72 0.06 -3.99
C LEU A 91 -18.73 1.23 -5.00
N ASP A 92 -17.66 1.38 -5.76
CA ASP A 92 -17.53 2.40 -6.81
C ASP A 92 -18.31 2.08 -8.09
N GLY A 93 -18.92 0.87 -8.17
CA GLY A 93 -19.72 0.38 -9.30
C GLY A 93 -18.90 -0.39 -10.35
N GLU A 94 -17.59 -0.56 -10.22
CA GLU A 94 -16.81 -1.48 -11.07
C GLU A 94 -17.04 -2.95 -10.65
N ALA A 95 -17.19 -3.20 -9.36
CA ALA A 95 -17.62 -4.47 -8.80
C ALA A 95 -19.10 -4.42 -8.37
N ASP A 96 -19.84 -5.51 -8.57
CA ASP A 96 -21.20 -5.68 -8.08
C ASP A 96 -21.29 -6.59 -6.85
N VAL A 97 -20.31 -7.47 -6.66
CA VAL A 97 -20.21 -8.37 -5.50
C VAL A 97 -18.80 -8.35 -4.93
N VAL A 98 -18.72 -8.27 -3.61
CA VAL A 98 -17.48 -8.40 -2.83
C VAL A 98 -17.68 -9.47 -1.77
N GLU A 99 -16.85 -10.49 -1.78
CA GLU A 99 -16.96 -11.64 -0.87
C GLU A 99 -15.62 -11.99 -0.22
N TRP A 100 -15.72 -12.57 0.96
CA TRP A 100 -14.62 -13.26 1.61
C TRP A 100 -14.69 -14.75 1.27
N TRP A 101 -13.68 -15.26 0.59
CA TRP A 101 -13.62 -16.67 0.23
C TRP A 101 -12.53 -17.40 1.01
N PRO A 102 -12.83 -18.61 1.53
CA PRO A 102 -11.79 -19.51 1.98
C PRO A 102 -10.74 -19.68 0.88
N VAL A 103 -9.46 -19.71 1.27
CA VAL A 103 -8.32 -19.74 0.34
C VAL A 103 -8.45 -20.86 -0.70
N GLN A 104 -8.90 -22.06 -0.30
CA GLN A 104 -9.04 -23.20 -1.21
C GLN A 104 -10.11 -22.92 -2.29
N ARG A 105 -11.23 -22.29 -1.91
CA ARG A 105 -12.27 -21.87 -2.85
C ARG A 105 -11.71 -20.83 -3.83
N ALA A 106 -10.99 -19.83 -3.32
CA ALA A 106 -10.44 -18.77 -4.16
C ALA A 106 -9.43 -19.33 -5.18
N ILE A 107 -8.53 -20.23 -4.77
CA ILE A 107 -7.57 -20.87 -5.69
C ILE A 107 -8.28 -21.65 -6.79
N ALA A 108 -9.41 -22.31 -6.47
CA ALA A 108 -10.14 -23.15 -7.40
C ALA A 108 -11.08 -22.39 -8.35
N GLN A 109 -11.60 -21.24 -7.93
CA GLN A 109 -12.72 -20.57 -8.61
C GLN A 109 -12.40 -19.17 -9.15
N LEU A 110 -11.23 -18.58 -8.82
CA LEU A 110 -10.82 -17.32 -9.43
C LEU A 110 -10.61 -17.47 -10.93
N SER A 111 -11.07 -16.49 -11.69
CA SER A 111 -11.06 -16.52 -13.15
C SER A 111 -9.64 -16.48 -13.75
N TYR A 112 -8.64 -16.05 -12.98
CA TYR A 112 -7.27 -15.88 -13.45
C TYR A 112 -6.28 -16.71 -12.64
N HIS A 113 -5.49 -17.53 -13.33
CA HIS A 113 -4.42 -18.34 -12.71
C HIS A 113 -3.38 -17.48 -11.97
N ASP A 114 -3.10 -16.29 -12.47
CA ASP A 114 -2.17 -15.35 -11.84
C ASP A 114 -2.67 -14.87 -10.47
N ASP A 115 -3.99 -14.67 -10.32
CA ASP A 115 -4.59 -14.30 -9.04
C ASP A 115 -4.47 -15.47 -8.03
N ALA A 116 -4.69 -16.71 -8.45
CA ALA A 116 -4.46 -17.91 -7.63
C ALA A 116 -2.98 -18.03 -7.20
N THR A 117 -2.04 -17.73 -8.10
CA THR A 117 -0.61 -17.67 -7.77
C THR A 117 -0.30 -16.59 -6.72
N THR A 118 -0.94 -15.43 -6.82
CA THR A 118 -0.81 -14.34 -5.84
C THR A 118 -1.34 -14.77 -4.46
N ILE A 119 -2.46 -15.49 -4.40
CA ILE A 119 -2.98 -16.08 -3.16
C ILE A 119 -1.98 -17.06 -2.54
N LEU A 120 -1.38 -17.94 -3.33
CA LEU A 120 -0.36 -18.87 -2.84
C LEU A 120 0.86 -18.14 -2.25
N GLN A 121 1.27 -17.00 -2.83
CA GLN A 121 2.31 -16.15 -2.24
C GLN A 121 1.85 -15.54 -0.92
N THR A 122 0.61 -15.04 -0.86
CA THR A 122 -0.02 -14.51 0.36
C THR A 122 -0.02 -15.55 1.49
N MET A 123 -0.31 -16.82 1.17
CA MET A 123 -0.30 -17.91 2.15
C MET A 123 1.09 -18.25 2.68
N ARG A 124 2.11 -18.17 1.84
CA ARG A 124 3.51 -18.43 2.22
C ARG A 124 4.14 -17.27 2.97
N ALA A 125 3.64 -16.07 2.75
CA ALA A 125 4.13 -14.88 3.39
C ALA A 125 3.73 -14.85 4.88
N ARG A 126 4.66 -14.40 5.71
CA ARG A 126 4.37 -14.13 7.13
C ARG A 126 4.14 -12.63 7.26
N PRO A 127 2.94 -12.18 7.64
CA PRO A 127 2.70 -10.76 7.87
C PRO A 127 3.59 -10.29 9.03
N ARG A 128 4.48 -9.38 8.73
CA ARG A 128 5.33 -8.71 9.71
C ARG A 128 5.27 -7.21 9.45
N PRO A 129 5.14 -6.40 10.49
CA PRO A 129 5.23 -4.95 10.32
C PRO A 129 6.50 -4.59 9.55
N PRO A 130 6.41 -3.88 8.43
CA PRO A 130 7.57 -3.49 7.65
C PRO A 130 8.37 -2.40 8.37
N VAL A 131 9.68 -2.42 8.17
CA VAL A 131 10.55 -1.31 8.54
C VAL A 131 10.79 -0.45 7.31
N LEU A 132 10.34 0.80 7.33
CA LEU A 132 10.54 1.77 6.26
C LEU A 132 11.78 2.61 6.55
N VAL A 133 12.81 2.46 5.72
CA VAL A 133 14.03 3.27 5.81
C VAL A 133 13.92 4.45 4.85
N VAL A 134 13.89 5.67 5.40
CA VAL A 134 13.65 6.89 4.64
C VAL A 134 14.86 7.81 4.70
N ARG A 135 15.38 8.22 3.54
CA ARG A 135 16.32 9.32 3.46
C ARG A 135 15.59 10.64 3.63
N HIS A 136 16.19 11.60 4.35
CA HIS A 136 15.60 12.93 4.50
C HIS A 136 15.23 13.57 3.15
N ALA A 137 14.13 14.30 3.11
CA ALA A 137 13.65 15.07 1.95
C ALA A 137 14.67 16.15 1.54
N LYS A 138 14.45 16.79 0.40
CA LYS A 138 15.38 17.77 -0.19
C LYS A 138 15.71 18.89 0.81
N ALA A 139 16.93 18.89 1.32
CA ALA A 139 17.46 19.95 2.18
C ALA A 139 18.16 21.03 1.38
N MET A 140 18.40 22.18 2.01
CA MET A 140 19.23 23.28 1.49
C MET A 140 20.59 22.75 1.04
N ASN A 141 21.22 23.42 0.08
CA ASN A 141 22.53 22.99 -0.40
C ASN A 141 23.57 23.17 0.71
N ARG A 142 24.34 22.10 0.99
CA ARG A 142 25.35 22.12 2.05
C ARG A 142 26.42 23.20 1.85
N LYS A 143 26.82 23.44 0.61
CA LYS A 143 27.85 24.47 0.28
C LYS A 143 27.34 25.89 0.47
N GLN A 144 26.03 26.12 0.47
CA GLN A 144 25.40 27.44 0.61
C GLN A 144 24.83 27.66 2.01
N TRP A 145 24.81 26.60 2.84
CA TRP A 145 24.29 26.68 4.20
C TRP A 145 25.37 27.29 5.13
N GLN A 146 24.98 28.37 5.81
CA GLN A 146 25.81 29.03 6.82
C GLN A 146 25.29 28.63 8.21
N GLY A 147 26.06 27.86 8.95
CA GLY A 147 25.71 27.37 10.26
C GLY A 147 25.99 25.87 10.40
N ASP A 148 25.59 25.29 11.54
CA ASP A 148 25.76 23.87 11.78
C ASP A 148 24.98 23.04 10.77
N ASP A 149 25.59 21.99 10.23
CA ASP A 149 24.92 21.06 9.27
C ASP A 149 23.71 20.36 9.92
N ALA A 150 23.72 20.18 11.24
CA ALA A 150 22.58 19.62 11.96
C ALA A 150 21.31 20.48 11.82
N ASP A 151 21.46 21.80 11.74
CA ASP A 151 20.35 22.76 11.62
C ASP A 151 19.89 23.00 10.18
N ARG A 152 20.55 22.40 9.21
CA ARG A 152 20.27 22.59 7.80
C ARG A 152 18.84 22.16 7.45
N ARG A 153 18.05 23.14 6.97
CA ARG A 153 16.60 23.03 6.76
C ARG A 153 16.23 22.35 5.45
N LEU A 154 14.99 21.86 5.37
CA LEU A 154 14.37 21.44 4.11
C LEU A 154 14.12 22.65 3.20
N THR A 155 14.29 22.44 1.90
CA THR A 155 13.80 23.37 0.86
C THR A 155 12.27 23.30 0.78
N GLU A 156 11.64 24.23 0.03
CA GLU A 156 10.21 24.15 -0.28
C GLU A 156 9.84 22.83 -0.95
N ARG A 157 10.66 22.39 -1.93
CA ARG A 157 10.49 21.06 -2.53
C ARG A 157 10.57 19.94 -1.50
N GLY A 158 11.51 20.06 -0.54
CA GLY A 158 11.63 19.07 0.53
C GLY A 158 10.42 19.02 1.45
N ARG A 159 9.83 20.16 1.78
CA ARG A 159 8.58 20.21 2.56
C ARG A 159 7.42 19.53 1.83
N ARG A 160 7.29 19.75 0.50
CA ARG A 160 6.28 19.03 -0.30
C ARG A 160 6.55 17.52 -0.34
N GLN A 161 7.82 17.10 -0.48
CA GLN A 161 8.18 15.69 -0.43
C GLN A 161 7.84 15.04 0.92
N ALA A 162 8.11 15.73 2.04
CA ALA A 162 7.76 15.25 3.37
C ALA A 162 6.24 15.04 3.54
N LYS A 163 5.43 15.99 3.05
CA LYS A 163 3.96 15.84 3.04
C LYS A 163 3.49 14.68 2.16
N ALA A 164 4.12 14.48 0.99
CA ALA A 164 3.79 13.39 0.08
C ALA A 164 4.11 11.99 0.64
N LEU A 165 4.90 11.87 1.71
CA LEU A 165 5.16 10.61 2.39
C LEU A 165 4.01 10.18 3.32
N VAL A 166 3.12 11.09 3.72
CA VAL A 166 2.04 10.79 4.67
C VAL A 166 1.19 9.60 4.21
N PRO A 167 0.59 9.59 3.02
CA PRO A 167 -0.23 8.45 2.58
C PRO A 167 0.58 7.16 2.42
N LEU A 168 1.89 7.25 2.14
CA LEU A 168 2.75 6.08 2.08
C LEU A 168 2.93 5.43 3.46
N PHE A 169 3.16 6.24 4.50
CA PHE A 169 3.28 5.72 5.86
C PHE A 169 1.96 5.17 6.40
N GLU A 170 0.85 5.81 6.06
CA GLU A 170 -0.50 5.30 6.36
C GLU A 170 -0.75 3.94 5.72
N ALA A 171 -0.40 3.76 4.44
CA ALA A 171 -0.60 2.50 3.73
C ALA A 171 0.05 1.31 4.44
N PHE A 172 1.16 1.53 5.17
CA PHE A 172 1.84 0.51 5.96
C PHE A 172 1.49 0.53 7.45
N GLY A 173 0.63 1.44 7.89
CA GLY A 173 0.25 1.55 9.30
C GLY A 173 1.44 1.82 10.21
N VAL A 174 2.30 2.76 9.84
CA VAL A 174 3.50 3.10 10.62
C VAL A 174 3.11 3.64 11.99
N GLY A 175 3.41 2.91 13.05
CA GLY A 175 3.08 3.27 14.44
C GLY A 175 4.25 3.82 15.26
N GLU A 176 5.49 3.75 14.73
CA GLU A 176 6.68 4.23 15.43
C GLU A 176 7.60 4.99 14.48
N LEU A 177 8.15 6.09 14.96
CA LEU A 177 9.07 6.94 14.20
C LEU A 177 10.39 7.10 14.95
N ALA A 178 11.51 6.87 14.26
CA ALA A 178 12.83 7.14 14.78
C ALA A 178 13.66 7.95 13.77
N SER A 179 14.47 8.87 14.24
CA SER A 179 15.27 9.75 13.40
C SER A 179 16.58 10.13 14.08
N SER A 180 17.52 10.69 13.34
CA SER A 180 18.58 11.51 13.92
C SER A 180 18.04 12.87 14.35
N THR A 181 18.74 13.54 15.25
CA THR A 181 18.39 14.88 15.74
C THR A 181 18.48 16.00 14.68
N SER A 182 19.05 15.71 13.50
CA SER A 182 19.22 16.71 12.44
C SER A 182 17.87 17.27 11.99
N THR A 183 17.77 18.59 11.92
CA THR A 183 16.55 19.35 11.53
C THR A 183 15.91 18.80 10.26
N ARG A 184 16.67 18.50 9.20
CA ARG A 184 16.16 17.96 7.95
C ARG A 184 15.52 16.57 8.11
N CYS A 185 16.06 15.73 8.99
CA CYS A 185 15.51 14.39 9.24
C CYS A 185 14.22 14.47 10.04
N MET A 186 14.24 15.21 11.16
CA MET A 186 13.04 15.46 11.98
C MET A 186 11.91 16.08 11.16
N ARG A 187 12.22 17.11 10.36
CA ARG A 187 11.23 17.80 9.51
C ARG A 187 10.72 16.96 8.34
N THR A 188 11.40 15.87 7.98
CA THR A 188 10.90 14.93 6.98
C THR A 188 9.78 14.06 7.55
N LEU A 189 9.87 13.66 8.80
CA LEU A 189 8.87 12.83 9.47
C LEU A 189 7.75 13.64 10.12
N ALA A 190 7.98 14.93 10.42
CA ALA A 190 7.04 15.79 11.14
C ALA A 190 5.61 15.80 10.57
N PRO A 191 5.36 15.89 9.24
CA PRO A 191 4.01 15.87 8.70
C PRO A 191 3.23 14.59 9.02
N TYR A 192 3.90 13.44 9.01
CA TYR A 192 3.24 12.20 9.39
C TYR A 192 3.10 12.04 10.91
N ALA A 193 4.10 12.47 11.68
CA ALA A 193 4.01 12.50 13.13
C ALA A 193 2.80 13.30 13.62
N GLU A 194 2.59 14.50 13.04
CA GLU A 194 1.44 15.36 13.33
C GLU A 194 0.12 14.68 12.92
N HIS A 195 0.07 14.10 11.72
CA HIS A 195 -1.12 13.42 11.16
C HIS A 195 -1.53 12.20 12.00
N ALA A 196 -0.57 11.39 12.42
CA ALA A 196 -0.81 10.13 13.15
C ALA A 196 -0.81 10.30 14.69
N GLY A 197 -0.54 11.50 15.20
CA GLY A 197 -0.41 11.73 16.65
C GLY A 197 0.79 11.02 17.28
N LEU A 198 1.88 10.85 16.55
CA LEU A 198 3.07 10.13 16.98
C LEU A 198 4.21 11.08 17.36
N GLU A 199 5.05 10.62 18.28
CA GLU A 199 6.33 11.27 18.57
C GLU A 199 7.47 10.68 17.74
N VAL A 200 8.41 11.53 17.32
CA VAL A 200 9.64 11.07 16.64
C VAL A 200 10.73 10.88 17.69
N ARG A 201 11.12 9.62 17.90
CA ARG A 201 12.28 9.30 18.76
C ARG A 201 13.58 9.70 18.03
N ALA A 202 14.44 10.44 18.71
CA ALA A 202 15.73 10.91 18.19
C ALA A 202 16.90 10.11 18.74
#